data_52341f108c45e7b171c6c5125e059ef3
#
_entry.id   52341f108c45e7b171c6c5125e059ef3
#
_cell.length_a   1.000
_cell.length_b   1.000
_cell.length_c   1.000
_cell.angle_alpha   90.00
_cell.angle_beta   90.00
_cell.angle_gamma   90.00
#
_symmetry.space_group_name_H-M   'P 1'
#
loop_
_entity.id
_entity.type
_entity.pdbx_description
1 polymer ?
#
loop_
_entity_poly.entity_id
_entity_poly.type
_entity_poly.pdbx_seq_one_letter_code
_entity_poly.pdbx_strand_id
1 'polypeptide(L)'
;MFTKITEERAFDGILAQIIENIRRGELKPGDTLPAERVMAESLGVSRPAVREVLRALELMGIVTTVRGGANYITENMDQWLSAPLALLFQLNNSHVQQVQELRSALEQEAALLAAGNCTEKDALDLRSILAQLESSEDEKARAGLDKKLHTKIGRIAWNPMIYNVLDAAAQLTEEIISGTRAYIMQKHNSALEVDEQHRRLVEAIISGDRNQAEKLMREHMETIEKYILEIAQQQGENSLVFHR
;
A
#
# COMPACT_ATOMS: atom_id res chain seq x y z
N MET A 1 -20.18 -41.32 -4.22
CA MET A 1 -18.90 -40.89 -4.81
C MET A 1 -19.24 -39.97 -5.97
N PHE A 2 -18.96 -38.67 -5.87
CA PHE A 2 -19.40 -37.67 -6.83
C PHE A 2 -18.31 -37.44 -7.90
N THR A 3 -18.63 -37.60 -9.16
CA THR A 3 -17.73 -37.40 -10.29
C THR A 3 -18.42 -36.55 -11.36
N LYS A 4 -18.68 -35.28 -11.08
CA LYS A 4 -19.02 -34.35 -12.12
C LYS A 4 -18.53 -32.97 -11.74
N ILE A 5 -17.26 -32.66 -12.05
CA ILE A 5 -16.68 -31.38 -11.95
C ILE A 5 -16.58 -30.85 -13.38
N THR A 6 -17.65 -30.19 -13.86
CA THR A 6 -17.66 -29.46 -15.13
C THR A 6 -17.64 -27.94 -14.93
N GLU A 7 -18.02 -27.45 -13.74
CA GLU A 7 -18.04 -26.01 -13.43
C GLU A 7 -16.65 -25.47 -13.06
N GLU A 8 -15.81 -26.20 -12.32
CA GLU A 8 -14.43 -25.81 -12.04
C GLU A 8 -13.61 -25.59 -13.32
N ARG A 9 -13.79 -26.44 -14.32
CA ARG A 9 -13.12 -26.28 -15.63
C ARG A 9 -13.56 -25.02 -16.37
N ALA A 10 -14.82 -24.59 -16.21
CA ALA A 10 -15.31 -23.38 -16.81
C ALA A 10 -14.73 -22.13 -16.12
N PHE A 11 -14.69 -22.13 -14.76
CA PHE A 11 -14.09 -21.06 -13.98
C PHE A 11 -12.63 -20.82 -14.37
N ASP A 12 -11.80 -21.86 -14.29
CA ASP A 12 -10.37 -21.80 -14.63
C ASP A 12 -10.14 -21.39 -16.08
N GLY A 13 -10.96 -21.91 -17.01
CA GLY A 13 -10.87 -21.59 -18.42
C GLY A 13 -11.21 -20.12 -18.73
N ILE A 14 -12.25 -19.56 -18.11
CA ILE A 14 -12.62 -18.15 -18.26
C ILE A 14 -11.53 -17.26 -17.66
N LEU A 15 -11.10 -17.58 -16.43
CA LEU A 15 -10.06 -16.83 -15.71
C LEU A 15 -8.76 -16.79 -16.52
N ALA A 16 -8.30 -17.96 -17.01
CA ALA A 16 -7.09 -18.06 -17.83
C ALA A 16 -7.16 -17.21 -19.11
N GLN A 17 -8.32 -17.19 -19.79
CA GLN A 17 -8.47 -16.38 -20.99
C GLN A 17 -8.44 -14.87 -20.68
N ILE A 18 -9.09 -14.43 -19.61
CA ILE A 18 -9.05 -13.01 -19.22
C ILE A 18 -7.60 -12.60 -18.88
N ILE A 19 -6.90 -13.41 -18.08
CA ILE A 19 -5.49 -13.17 -17.73
C ILE A 19 -4.61 -13.13 -18.98
N GLU A 20 -4.81 -14.05 -19.91
CA GLU A 20 -4.01 -14.09 -21.13
C GLU A 20 -4.28 -12.89 -22.03
N ASN A 21 -5.52 -12.41 -22.15
CA ASN A 21 -5.86 -11.20 -22.90
C ASN A 21 -5.23 -9.95 -22.27
N ILE A 22 -5.18 -9.88 -20.92
CA ILE A 22 -4.44 -8.82 -20.21
C ILE A 22 -2.93 -8.90 -20.53
N ARG A 23 -2.34 -10.08 -20.46
CA ARG A 23 -0.91 -10.29 -20.77
C ARG A 23 -0.54 -9.94 -22.19
N ARG A 24 -1.43 -10.17 -23.16
CA ARG A 24 -1.25 -9.77 -24.56
C ARG A 24 -1.53 -8.32 -24.84
N GLY A 25 -2.05 -7.57 -23.85
CA GLY A 25 -2.46 -6.19 -24.04
C GLY A 25 -3.74 -6.01 -24.86
N GLU A 26 -4.50 -7.08 -25.06
CA GLU A 26 -5.83 -7.08 -25.71
C GLU A 26 -6.90 -6.54 -24.77
N LEU A 27 -6.68 -6.67 -23.44
CA LEU A 27 -7.43 -6.00 -22.39
C LEU A 27 -6.49 -5.11 -21.59
N LYS A 28 -6.83 -3.83 -21.52
CA LYS A 28 -6.03 -2.78 -20.84
C LYS A 28 -6.82 -2.19 -19.67
N PRO A 29 -6.17 -1.57 -18.69
CA PRO A 29 -6.85 -0.77 -17.67
C PRO A 29 -7.82 0.22 -18.30
N GLY A 30 -9.05 0.28 -17.79
CA GLY A 30 -10.17 1.09 -18.32
C GLY A 30 -11.01 0.42 -19.39
N ASP A 31 -10.58 -0.68 -19.98
CA ASP A 31 -11.36 -1.37 -21.00
C ASP A 31 -12.63 -2.00 -20.42
N THR A 32 -13.72 -1.89 -21.16
CA THR A 32 -15.00 -2.49 -20.82
C THR A 32 -15.02 -3.96 -21.20
N LEU A 33 -15.31 -4.84 -20.24
CA LEU A 33 -15.55 -6.24 -20.54
C LEU A 33 -16.93 -6.43 -21.21
N PRO A 34 -17.07 -7.41 -22.11
CA PRO A 34 -18.38 -7.70 -22.70
C PRO A 34 -19.41 -8.08 -21.63
N ALA A 35 -20.69 -7.84 -21.88
CA ALA A 35 -21.74 -8.22 -20.95
C ALA A 35 -21.70 -9.73 -20.65
N GLU A 36 -22.05 -10.13 -19.41
CA GLU A 36 -22.05 -11.55 -18.96
C GLU A 36 -22.70 -12.51 -19.98
N ARG A 37 -23.81 -12.06 -20.63
CA ARG A 37 -24.51 -12.88 -21.63
C ARG A 37 -23.63 -13.10 -22.87
N VAL A 38 -22.97 -12.06 -23.36
CA VAL A 38 -22.10 -12.12 -24.55
C VAL A 38 -20.87 -12.98 -24.26
N MET A 39 -20.27 -12.83 -23.08
CA MET A 39 -19.16 -13.66 -22.67
C MET A 39 -19.54 -15.14 -22.56
N ALA A 40 -20.70 -15.43 -21.96
CA ALA A 40 -21.19 -16.80 -21.82
C ALA A 40 -21.45 -17.48 -23.18
N GLU A 41 -22.06 -16.75 -24.12
CA GLU A 41 -22.28 -17.23 -25.49
C GLU A 41 -20.98 -17.47 -26.25
N SER A 42 -20.03 -16.53 -26.19
CA SER A 42 -18.75 -16.65 -26.91
C SER A 42 -17.84 -17.73 -26.33
N LEU A 43 -17.88 -17.96 -25.03
CA LEU A 43 -17.06 -18.95 -24.34
C LEU A 43 -17.72 -20.36 -24.28
N GLY A 44 -19.01 -20.46 -24.66
CA GLY A 44 -19.75 -21.71 -24.60
C GLY A 44 -19.98 -22.21 -23.16
N VAL A 45 -20.13 -21.27 -22.20
CA VAL A 45 -20.30 -21.55 -20.77
C VAL A 45 -21.62 -21.00 -20.23
N SER A 46 -21.95 -21.34 -18.97
CA SER A 46 -23.14 -20.78 -18.33
C SER A 46 -22.91 -19.33 -17.86
N ARG A 47 -23.95 -18.49 -17.86
CA ARG A 47 -23.89 -17.11 -17.30
C ARG A 47 -23.48 -17.09 -15.81
N PRO A 48 -23.98 -18.02 -14.95
CA PRO A 48 -23.48 -18.10 -13.57
C PRO A 48 -21.97 -18.29 -13.46
N ALA A 49 -21.35 -19.14 -14.30
CA ALA A 49 -19.91 -19.35 -14.29
C ALA A 49 -19.14 -18.06 -14.65
N VAL A 50 -19.59 -17.31 -15.66
CA VAL A 50 -19.01 -16.00 -16.00
C VAL A 50 -19.12 -15.03 -14.81
N ARG A 51 -20.29 -14.95 -14.19
CA ARG A 51 -20.54 -14.07 -13.05
C ARG A 51 -19.64 -14.42 -11.85
N GLU A 52 -19.42 -15.69 -11.60
CA GLU A 52 -18.53 -16.16 -10.52
C GLU A 52 -17.09 -15.70 -10.75
N VAL A 53 -16.56 -15.85 -11.97
CA VAL A 53 -15.23 -15.36 -12.34
C VAL A 53 -15.14 -13.85 -12.22
N LEU A 54 -16.13 -13.10 -12.72
CA LEU A 54 -16.14 -11.64 -12.62
C LEU A 54 -16.17 -11.16 -11.17
N ARG A 55 -16.92 -11.82 -10.29
CA ARG A 55 -16.90 -11.55 -8.84
C ARG A 55 -15.55 -11.85 -8.20
N ALA A 56 -14.91 -12.96 -8.57
CA ALA A 56 -13.57 -13.27 -8.09
C ALA A 56 -12.55 -12.21 -8.54
N LEU A 57 -12.61 -11.79 -9.80
CA LEU A 57 -11.77 -10.72 -10.33
C LEU A 57 -12.07 -9.36 -9.66
N GLU A 58 -13.33 -9.10 -9.33
CA GLU A 58 -13.74 -7.91 -8.58
C GLU A 58 -13.17 -7.95 -7.15
N LEU A 59 -13.25 -9.07 -6.46
CA LEU A 59 -12.62 -9.25 -5.13
C LEU A 59 -11.09 -9.10 -5.16
N MET A 60 -10.45 -9.50 -6.27
CA MET A 60 -9.02 -9.29 -6.50
C MET A 60 -8.68 -7.88 -7.00
N GLY A 61 -9.69 -7.03 -7.22
CA GLY A 61 -9.51 -5.67 -7.72
C GLY A 61 -9.05 -5.55 -9.18
N ILE A 62 -9.11 -6.63 -9.93
CA ILE A 62 -8.76 -6.66 -11.36
C ILE A 62 -9.93 -6.12 -12.21
N VAL A 63 -11.16 -6.30 -11.73
CA VAL A 63 -12.39 -5.81 -12.36
C VAL A 63 -13.13 -4.90 -11.42
N THR A 64 -13.71 -3.83 -11.95
CA THR A 64 -14.61 -2.92 -11.24
C THR A 64 -15.99 -2.98 -11.90
N THR A 65 -17.04 -3.20 -11.08
CA THR A 65 -18.43 -3.23 -11.54
C THR A 65 -19.12 -1.90 -11.19
N VAL A 66 -19.66 -1.22 -12.18
CA VAL A 66 -20.51 -0.04 -11.96
C VAL A 66 -21.94 -0.51 -11.72
N ARG A 67 -22.61 0.02 -10.68
CA ARG A 67 -24.00 -0.36 -10.33
C ARG A 67 -24.93 -0.30 -11.52
N GLY A 68 -25.51 -1.46 -11.90
CA GLY A 68 -26.42 -1.59 -13.05
C GLY A 68 -25.77 -1.49 -14.42
N GLY A 69 -24.44 -1.54 -14.50
CA GLY A 69 -23.68 -1.27 -15.69
C GLY A 69 -22.70 -2.37 -16.09
N ALA A 70 -21.68 -1.96 -16.83
CA ALA A 70 -20.64 -2.81 -17.37
C ALA A 70 -19.55 -3.12 -16.33
N ASN A 71 -18.82 -4.18 -16.58
CA ASN A 71 -17.58 -4.52 -15.88
C ASN A 71 -16.39 -3.91 -16.65
N TYR A 72 -15.43 -3.35 -15.93
CA TYR A 72 -14.25 -2.69 -16.50
C TYR A 72 -13.00 -3.31 -15.91
N ILE A 73 -11.93 -3.39 -16.69
CA ILE A 73 -10.59 -3.64 -16.15
C ILE A 73 -10.20 -2.44 -15.30
N THR A 74 -9.82 -2.67 -14.07
CA THR A 74 -9.51 -1.61 -13.09
C THR A 74 -8.36 -0.73 -13.58
N GLU A 75 -8.56 0.59 -13.60
CA GLU A 75 -7.52 1.57 -13.95
C GLU A 75 -6.54 1.81 -12.81
N ASN A 76 -7.04 1.82 -11.58
CA ASN A 76 -6.25 2.11 -10.39
C ASN A 76 -6.31 0.93 -9.42
N MET A 77 -5.23 0.17 -9.37
CA MET A 77 -5.08 -0.99 -8.49
C MET A 77 -4.62 -0.61 -7.07
N ASP A 78 -4.34 0.67 -6.78
CA ASP A 78 -3.73 1.12 -5.52
C ASP A 78 -4.54 0.73 -4.27
N GLN A 79 -5.85 0.51 -4.39
CA GLN A 79 -6.71 0.22 -3.24
C GLN A 79 -7.00 -1.27 -3.02
N TRP A 80 -6.71 -2.13 -4.01
CA TRP A 80 -7.20 -3.51 -3.98
C TRP A 80 -6.17 -4.52 -3.46
N LEU A 81 -4.89 -4.22 -3.59
CA LEU A 81 -3.82 -5.13 -3.16
C LEU A 81 -3.52 -4.99 -1.66
N SER A 82 -3.70 -3.80 -1.09
CA SER A 82 -3.32 -3.50 0.28
C SER A 82 -4.08 -4.36 1.30
N ALA A 83 -5.41 -4.45 1.21
CA ALA A 83 -6.21 -5.18 2.19
C ALA A 83 -5.98 -6.71 2.16
N PRO A 84 -5.96 -7.39 0.99
CA PRO A 84 -5.57 -8.81 0.93
C PRO A 84 -4.15 -9.06 1.42
N LEU A 85 -3.19 -8.19 1.09
CA LEU A 85 -1.80 -8.34 1.52
C LEU A 85 -1.66 -8.12 3.03
N ALA A 86 -2.36 -7.13 3.59
CA ALA A 86 -2.43 -6.91 5.03
C ALA A 86 -2.99 -8.14 5.76
N LEU A 87 -4.06 -8.75 5.22
CA LEU A 87 -4.62 -9.97 5.78
C LEU A 87 -3.62 -11.14 5.72
N LEU A 88 -2.87 -11.30 4.63
CA LEU A 88 -1.83 -12.32 4.51
C LEU A 88 -0.71 -12.12 5.54
N PHE A 89 -0.25 -10.91 5.76
CA PHE A 89 0.72 -10.61 6.80
C PHE A 89 0.19 -10.98 8.19
N GLN A 90 -1.08 -10.65 8.48
CA GLN A 90 -1.73 -10.98 9.74
C GLN A 90 -1.89 -12.50 9.94
N LEU A 91 -2.31 -13.24 8.89
CA LEU A 91 -2.45 -14.69 8.93
C LEU A 91 -1.11 -15.43 9.11
N ASN A 92 -0.02 -14.86 8.61
CA ASN A 92 1.32 -15.40 8.82
C ASN A 92 1.89 -15.13 10.22
N ASN A 93 1.12 -14.52 11.12
CA ASN A 93 1.58 -14.08 12.44
C ASN A 93 2.89 -13.27 12.34
N SER A 94 2.97 -12.39 11.34
CA SER A 94 4.16 -11.57 11.11
C SER A 94 4.45 -10.73 12.36
N HIS A 95 5.69 -10.73 12.82
CA HIS A 95 6.11 -9.84 13.88
C HIS A 95 6.22 -8.42 13.33
N VAL A 96 5.89 -7.44 14.17
CA VAL A 96 6.00 -6.00 13.85
C VAL A 96 7.38 -5.68 13.29
N GLN A 97 8.43 -6.27 13.84
CA GLN A 97 9.79 -6.08 13.38
C GLN A 97 9.98 -6.50 11.92
N GLN A 98 9.42 -7.65 11.48
CA GLN A 98 9.51 -8.10 10.09
C GLN A 98 8.80 -7.14 9.12
N VAL A 99 7.66 -6.60 9.53
CA VAL A 99 6.95 -5.59 8.73
C VAL A 99 7.73 -4.28 8.69
N GLN A 100 8.38 -3.90 9.81
CA GLN A 100 9.22 -2.71 9.88
C GLN A 100 10.49 -2.84 9.03
N GLU A 101 11.15 -4.00 9.01
CA GLU A 101 12.28 -4.30 8.13
C GLU A 101 11.88 -4.17 6.64
N LEU A 102 10.71 -4.73 6.27
CA LEU A 102 10.16 -4.60 4.92
C LEU A 102 9.89 -3.13 4.57
N ARG A 103 9.24 -2.39 5.48
CA ARG A 103 8.98 -0.96 5.29
C ARG A 103 10.28 -0.20 5.13
N SER A 104 11.26 -0.40 6.00
CA SER A 104 12.54 0.28 5.95
C SER A 104 13.22 0.11 4.59
N ALA A 105 13.25 -1.10 4.04
CA ALA A 105 13.83 -1.36 2.73
C ALA A 105 13.08 -0.65 1.59
N LEU A 106 11.75 -0.67 1.61
CA LEU A 106 10.93 -0.10 0.54
C LEU A 106 10.81 1.43 0.64
N GLU A 107 10.76 2.00 1.85
CA GLU A 107 10.72 3.45 2.07
C GLU A 107 12.01 4.13 1.58
N GLN A 108 13.17 3.51 1.79
CA GLN A 108 14.47 4.00 1.29
C GLN A 108 14.47 4.07 -0.23
N GLU A 109 14.08 3.00 -0.89
CA GLU A 109 13.99 2.97 -2.36
C GLU A 109 12.93 3.95 -2.87
N ALA A 110 11.78 4.08 -2.18
CA ALA A 110 10.76 5.05 -2.53
C ALA A 110 11.29 6.49 -2.45
N ALA A 111 12.05 6.84 -1.41
CA ALA A 111 12.65 8.16 -1.26
C ALA A 111 13.67 8.47 -2.36
N LEU A 112 14.54 7.50 -2.69
CA LEU A 112 15.51 7.59 -3.79
C LEU A 112 14.82 7.86 -5.13
N LEU A 113 13.76 7.08 -5.44
CA LEU A 113 12.99 7.23 -6.67
C LEU A 113 12.21 8.55 -6.67
N ALA A 114 11.61 8.92 -5.54
CA ALA A 114 10.85 10.16 -5.40
C ALA A 114 11.71 11.39 -5.68
N ALA A 115 12.95 11.42 -5.19
CA ALA A 115 13.88 12.52 -5.50
C ALA A 115 14.18 12.64 -7.00
N GLY A 116 14.18 11.49 -7.74
CA GLY A 116 14.36 11.52 -9.19
C GLY A 116 13.12 11.93 -9.99
N ASN A 117 11.93 11.83 -9.40
CA ASN A 117 10.64 11.99 -10.08
C ASN A 117 9.82 13.20 -9.59
N CYS A 118 10.27 13.91 -8.56
CA CYS A 118 9.54 14.98 -7.89
C CYS A 118 9.24 16.13 -8.85
N THR A 119 7.96 16.41 -9.08
CA THR A 119 7.51 17.57 -9.86
C THR A 119 7.33 18.80 -8.97
N GLU A 120 7.21 20.01 -9.57
CA GLU A 120 6.90 21.24 -8.82
C GLU A 120 5.61 21.11 -7.99
N LYS A 121 4.59 20.43 -8.54
CA LYS A 121 3.34 20.15 -7.82
C LYS A 121 3.58 19.25 -6.62
N ASP A 122 4.38 18.20 -6.79
CA ASP A 122 4.71 17.29 -5.70
C ASP A 122 5.50 18.00 -4.60
N ALA A 123 6.42 18.89 -4.96
CA ALA A 123 7.17 19.70 -4.00
C ALA A 123 6.24 20.61 -3.18
N LEU A 124 5.25 21.24 -3.79
CA LEU A 124 4.24 22.04 -3.08
C LEU A 124 3.39 21.17 -2.14
N ASP A 125 2.96 20.00 -2.59
CA ASP A 125 2.19 19.06 -1.77
C ASP A 125 3.01 18.60 -0.55
N LEU A 126 4.29 18.20 -0.75
CA LEU A 126 5.18 17.76 0.34
C LEU A 126 5.39 18.87 1.37
N ARG A 127 5.69 20.09 0.93
CA ARG A 127 5.84 21.24 1.83
C ARG A 127 4.56 21.56 2.60
N SER A 128 3.40 21.45 1.94
CA SER A 128 2.10 21.65 2.59
C SER A 128 1.83 20.60 3.68
N ILE A 129 2.14 19.33 3.41
CA ILE A 129 1.97 18.26 4.40
C ILE A 129 2.93 18.48 5.58
N LEU A 130 4.18 18.80 5.31
CA LEU A 130 5.20 19.06 6.33
C LEU A 130 4.79 20.23 7.24
N ALA A 131 4.36 21.38 6.65
CA ALA A 131 3.91 22.53 7.41
C ALA A 131 2.70 22.21 8.32
N GLN A 132 1.76 21.40 7.84
CA GLN A 132 0.63 20.92 8.65
C GLN A 132 1.11 20.02 9.79
N LEU A 133 2.06 19.11 9.53
CA LEU A 133 2.65 18.22 10.53
C LEU A 133 3.34 19.01 11.64
N GLU A 134 4.14 20.00 11.29
CA GLU A 134 4.88 20.85 12.24
C GLU A 134 3.97 21.76 13.08
N SER A 135 2.87 22.24 12.49
CA SER A 135 1.92 23.15 13.17
C SER A 135 0.84 22.45 13.98
N SER A 136 0.68 21.14 13.83
CA SER A 136 -0.36 20.39 14.55
C SER A 136 0.06 20.08 15.98
N GLU A 137 -0.80 20.42 16.94
CA GLU A 137 -0.65 20.05 18.35
C GLU A 137 -1.36 18.73 18.72
N ASP A 138 -2.30 18.28 17.88
CA ASP A 138 -3.04 17.03 18.08
C ASP A 138 -2.25 15.84 17.54
N GLU A 139 -1.87 14.91 18.42
CA GLU A 139 -1.05 13.76 18.07
C GLU A 139 -1.74 12.81 17.08
N LYS A 140 -3.06 12.67 17.17
CA LYS A 140 -3.80 11.85 16.20
C LYS A 140 -3.77 12.46 14.80
N ALA A 141 -3.90 13.79 14.71
CA ALA A 141 -3.74 14.51 13.45
C ALA A 141 -2.31 14.39 12.92
N ARG A 142 -1.29 14.49 13.79
CA ARG A 142 0.12 14.32 13.42
C ARG A 142 0.40 12.93 12.86
N ALA A 143 -0.11 11.86 13.49
CA ALA A 143 0.04 10.49 12.99
C ALA A 143 -0.59 10.32 11.58
N GLY A 144 -1.75 10.92 11.35
CA GLY A 144 -2.38 10.93 10.03
C GLY A 144 -1.57 11.70 8.98
N LEU A 145 -0.95 12.81 9.36
CA LEU A 145 -0.10 13.63 8.48
C LEU A 145 1.23 12.95 8.17
N ASP A 146 1.81 12.28 9.12
CA ASP A 146 3.00 11.44 8.96
C ASP A 146 2.75 10.32 7.94
N LYS A 147 1.67 9.54 8.13
CA LYS A 147 1.22 8.54 7.16
C LYS A 147 1.02 9.16 5.77
N LYS A 148 0.41 10.35 5.71
CA LYS A 148 0.19 11.09 4.45
C LYS A 148 1.50 11.50 3.78
N LEU A 149 2.52 11.89 4.55
CA LEU A 149 3.84 12.24 4.04
C LEU A 149 4.51 11.03 3.38
N HIS A 150 4.59 9.90 4.10
CA HIS A 150 5.17 8.66 3.58
C HIS A 150 4.39 8.12 2.37
N THR A 151 3.07 8.15 2.41
CA THR A 151 2.21 7.77 1.27
C THR A 151 2.48 8.67 0.05
N LYS A 152 2.67 9.98 0.25
CA LYS A 152 2.98 10.91 -0.85
C LYS A 152 4.35 10.62 -1.44
N ILE A 153 5.37 10.34 -0.64
CA ILE A 153 6.70 9.93 -1.09
C ILE A 153 6.61 8.64 -1.93
N GLY A 154 5.90 7.62 -1.41
CA GLY A 154 5.68 6.37 -2.14
C GLY A 154 4.99 6.55 -3.50
N ARG A 155 4.06 7.50 -3.62
CA ARG A 155 3.40 7.82 -4.91
C ARG A 155 4.32 8.53 -5.88
N ILE A 156 5.17 9.47 -5.39
CA ILE A 156 6.15 10.18 -6.22
C ILE A 156 7.22 9.23 -6.76
N ALA A 157 7.47 8.10 -6.11
CA ALA A 157 8.39 7.07 -6.58
C ALA A 157 8.01 6.48 -7.96
N TRP A 158 6.78 6.64 -8.41
CA TRP A 158 6.22 6.12 -9.66
C TRP A 158 6.39 4.60 -9.80
N ASN A 159 6.44 3.89 -8.70
CA ASN A 159 6.47 2.44 -8.64
C ASN A 159 5.24 1.92 -7.89
N PRO A 160 4.17 1.53 -8.61
CA PRO A 160 2.93 1.04 -7.98
C PRO A 160 3.16 -0.17 -7.08
N MET A 161 4.13 -1.03 -7.38
CA MET A 161 4.41 -2.21 -6.56
C MET A 161 4.97 -1.84 -5.20
N ILE A 162 5.95 -0.92 -5.16
CA ILE A 162 6.47 -0.37 -3.90
C ILE A 162 5.35 0.30 -3.12
N TYR A 163 4.58 1.18 -3.76
CA TYR A 163 3.48 1.90 -3.13
C TYR A 163 2.44 0.95 -2.50
N ASN A 164 1.98 -0.07 -3.25
CA ASN A 164 0.96 -1.00 -2.77
C ASN A 164 1.42 -1.85 -1.58
N VAL A 165 2.68 -2.29 -1.59
CA VAL A 165 3.24 -3.04 -0.46
C VAL A 165 3.42 -2.14 0.76
N LEU A 166 3.90 -0.91 0.58
CA LEU A 166 4.02 0.07 1.66
C LEU A 166 2.66 0.43 2.25
N ASP A 167 1.62 0.63 1.43
CA ASP A 167 0.27 0.95 1.90
C ASP A 167 -0.33 -0.23 2.72
N ALA A 168 -0.13 -1.47 2.27
CA ALA A 168 -0.51 -2.66 3.02
C ALA A 168 0.21 -2.77 4.38
N ALA A 169 1.51 -2.53 4.38
CA ALA A 169 2.31 -2.54 5.60
C ALA A 169 1.90 -1.41 6.56
N ALA A 170 1.60 -0.21 6.03
CA ALA A 170 1.11 0.93 6.82
C ALA A 170 -0.25 0.66 7.48
N GLN A 171 -1.16 -0.07 6.82
CA GLN A 171 -2.44 -0.47 7.41
C GLN A 171 -2.25 -1.38 8.62
N LEU A 172 -1.33 -2.35 8.54
CA LEU A 172 -1.03 -3.26 9.66
C LEU A 172 -0.36 -2.55 10.83
N THR A 173 0.50 -1.60 10.54
CA THR A 173 1.32 -0.93 11.56
C THR A 173 0.69 0.35 12.09
N GLU A 174 -0.53 0.71 11.66
CA GLU A 174 -1.17 1.98 12.01
C GLU A 174 -1.29 2.21 13.52
N GLU A 175 -1.74 1.19 14.27
CA GLU A 175 -1.87 1.28 15.73
C GLU A 175 -0.48 1.38 16.39
N ILE A 176 0.50 0.65 15.89
CA ILE A 176 1.87 0.63 16.40
C ILE A 176 2.58 1.95 16.12
N ILE A 177 2.43 2.48 14.89
CA ILE A 177 2.99 3.78 14.52
C ILE A 177 2.39 4.87 15.40
N SER A 178 1.07 4.86 15.60
CA SER A 178 0.38 5.80 16.49
C SER A 178 0.89 5.71 17.93
N GLY A 179 1.06 4.50 18.46
CA GLY A 179 1.62 4.26 19.79
C GLY A 179 3.08 4.69 19.90
N THR A 180 3.90 4.40 18.89
CA THR A 180 5.31 4.80 18.82
C THR A 180 5.45 6.32 18.77
N ARG A 181 4.62 7.01 17.97
CA ARG A 181 4.61 8.47 17.94
C ARG A 181 4.21 9.07 19.26
N ALA A 182 3.14 8.56 19.90
CA ALA A 182 2.73 9.02 21.23
C ALA A 182 3.87 8.87 22.27
N TYR A 183 4.65 7.79 22.19
CA TYR A 183 5.83 7.60 23.01
C TYR A 183 6.95 8.60 22.69
N ILE A 184 7.24 8.85 21.42
CA ILE A 184 8.23 9.83 20.96
C ILE A 184 7.83 11.24 21.44
N MET A 185 6.55 11.61 21.34
CA MET A 185 6.06 12.93 21.76
C MET A 185 6.17 13.18 23.28
N GLN A 186 6.15 12.14 24.10
CA GLN A 186 6.42 12.29 25.53
C GLN A 186 7.89 12.65 25.82
N LYS A 187 8.79 12.40 24.85
CA LYS A 187 10.21 12.74 24.91
C LYS A 187 10.46 13.97 24.03
N HIS A 188 10.35 15.16 24.56
CA HIS A 188 10.41 16.43 23.82
C HIS A 188 11.55 16.52 22.80
N ASN A 189 12.77 16.11 23.15
CA ASN A 189 13.91 16.14 22.24
C ASN A 189 13.76 15.15 21.06
N SER A 190 13.09 14.04 21.28
CA SER A 190 12.88 13.01 20.25
C SER A 190 11.84 13.44 19.21
N ALA A 191 10.83 14.19 19.61
CA ALA A 191 9.86 14.77 18.70
C ALA A 191 10.50 15.79 17.74
N LEU A 192 11.35 16.67 18.28
CA LEU A 192 12.11 17.64 17.47
C LEU A 192 13.09 16.95 16.50
N GLU A 193 13.70 15.84 16.91
CA GLU A 193 14.59 15.05 16.06
C GLU A 193 13.82 14.47 14.85
N VAL A 194 12.67 13.86 15.08
CA VAL A 194 11.84 13.26 14.01
C VAL A 194 11.32 14.34 13.06
N ASP A 195 10.86 15.47 13.57
CA ASP A 195 10.40 16.60 12.74
C ASP A 195 11.54 17.15 11.87
N GLU A 196 12.76 17.28 12.40
CA GLU A 196 13.92 17.69 11.63
C GLU A 196 14.33 16.66 10.58
N GLN A 197 14.22 15.37 10.89
CA GLN A 197 14.45 14.30 9.90
C GLN A 197 13.47 14.42 8.74
N HIS A 198 12.18 14.63 8.99
CA HIS A 198 11.18 14.84 7.95
C HIS A 198 11.50 16.07 7.09
N ARG A 199 11.89 17.18 7.70
CA ARG A 199 12.25 18.41 6.97
C ARG A 199 13.42 18.17 6.03
N ARG A 200 14.49 17.59 6.52
CA ARG A 200 15.69 17.27 5.72
C ARG A 200 15.38 16.29 4.58
N LEU A 201 14.57 15.29 4.84
CA LEU A 201 14.13 14.31 3.84
C LEU A 201 13.33 14.98 2.72
N VAL A 202 12.34 15.80 3.06
CA VAL A 202 11.53 16.53 2.09
C VAL A 202 12.38 17.45 1.22
N GLU A 203 13.33 18.19 1.82
CA GLU A 203 14.22 19.05 1.05
C GLU A 203 15.17 18.26 0.13
N ALA A 204 15.68 17.11 0.56
CA ALA A 204 16.48 16.23 -0.29
C ALA A 204 15.67 15.71 -1.49
N ILE A 205 14.41 15.31 -1.28
CA ILE A 205 13.51 14.87 -2.35
C ILE A 205 13.25 16.03 -3.33
N ILE A 206 12.92 17.21 -2.83
CA ILE A 206 12.61 18.39 -3.65
C ILE A 206 13.83 18.86 -4.45
N SER A 207 15.03 18.79 -3.86
CA SER A 207 16.27 19.18 -4.55
C SER A 207 16.74 18.15 -5.58
N GLY A 208 16.14 16.96 -5.62
CA GLY A 208 16.54 15.89 -6.54
C GLY A 208 17.77 15.10 -6.09
N ASP A 209 18.22 15.27 -4.82
CA ASP A 209 19.37 14.54 -4.28
C ASP A 209 18.95 13.11 -3.85
N ARG A 210 19.00 12.20 -4.80
CA ARG A 210 18.57 10.80 -4.65
C ARG A 210 19.32 10.07 -3.53
N ASN A 211 20.64 10.22 -3.48
CA ASN A 211 21.47 9.53 -2.48
C ASN A 211 21.23 10.09 -1.08
N GLN A 212 21.04 11.40 -0.96
CA GLN A 212 20.73 12.02 0.32
C GLN A 212 19.33 11.66 0.79
N ALA A 213 18.33 11.61 -0.11
CA ALA A 213 16.97 11.20 0.22
C ALA A 213 16.91 9.76 0.74
N GLU A 214 17.57 8.81 0.08
CA GLU A 214 17.71 7.43 0.54
C GLU A 214 18.35 7.35 1.92
N LYS A 215 19.49 8.04 2.11
CA LYS A 215 20.22 8.05 3.37
C LYS A 215 19.37 8.62 4.52
N LEU A 216 18.70 9.74 4.29
CA LEU A 216 17.86 10.38 5.31
C LEU A 216 16.63 9.54 5.66
N MET A 217 16.02 8.87 4.69
CA MET A 217 14.95 7.92 4.96
C MET A 217 15.46 6.73 5.80
N ARG A 218 16.65 6.23 5.52
CA ARG A 218 17.27 5.18 6.32
C ARG A 218 17.47 5.62 7.78
N GLU A 219 18.09 6.78 8.00
CA GLU A 219 18.30 7.37 9.32
C GLU A 219 16.97 7.54 10.07
N HIS A 220 15.92 7.99 9.39
CA HIS A 220 14.58 8.12 9.93
C HIS A 220 13.99 6.76 10.36
N MET A 221 14.04 5.75 9.49
CA MET A 221 13.51 4.41 9.77
C MET A 221 14.26 3.71 10.91
N GLU A 222 15.57 3.87 11.00
CA GLU A 222 16.40 3.38 12.12
C GLU A 222 16.00 4.04 13.45
N THR A 223 15.69 5.35 13.42
CA THR A 223 15.19 6.07 14.60
C THR A 223 13.83 5.52 15.05
N ILE A 224 12.90 5.28 14.13
CA ILE A 224 11.60 4.69 14.46
C ILE A 224 11.73 3.27 15.01
N GLU A 225 12.57 2.44 14.40
CA GLU A 225 12.84 1.07 14.86
C GLU A 225 13.37 1.05 16.30
N LYS A 226 14.30 1.93 16.62
CA LYS A 226 14.83 2.08 17.99
C LYS A 226 13.70 2.35 19.00
N TYR A 227 12.76 3.25 18.69
CA TYR A 227 11.63 3.53 19.59
C TYR A 227 10.64 2.37 19.70
N ILE A 228 10.39 1.64 18.62
CA ILE A 228 9.58 0.42 18.65
C ILE A 228 10.22 -0.61 19.62
N LEU A 229 11.52 -0.82 19.54
CA LEU A 229 12.25 -1.73 20.42
C LEU A 229 12.25 -1.26 21.88
N GLU A 230 12.40 0.04 22.15
CA GLU A 230 12.30 0.60 23.51
C GLU A 230 10.91 0.35 24.12
N ILE A 231 9.84 0.53 23.35
CA ILE A 231 8.46 0.25 23.80
C ILE A 231 8.29 -1.24 24.10
N ALA A 232 8.78 -2.11 23.23
CA ALA A 232 8.71 -3.55 23.40
C ALA A 232 9.40 -4.02 24.70
N GLN A 233 10.57 -3.46 25.00
CA GLN A 233 11.28 -3.78 26.23
C GLN A 233 10.51 -3.34 27.50
N GLN A 234 9.73 -2.26 27.42
CA GLN A 234 8.92 -1.75 28.55
C GLN A 234 7.61 -2.50 28.74
N GLN A 235 6.96 -2.93 27.66
CA GLN A 235 5.62 -3.54 27.67
C GLN A 235 5.64 -5.08 27.57
N GLY A 236 6.81 -5.69 27.35
CA GLY A 236 7.00 -7.12 27.08
C GLY A 236 6.90 -7.46 25.58
N GLU A 237 7.59 -8.52 25.16
CA GLU A 237 7.69 -8.93 23.76
C GLU A 237 6.36 -9.27 23.09
N ASN A 238 5.34 -9.64 23.86
CA ASN A 238 3.99 -9.90 23.35
C ASN A 238 3.28 -8.66 22.75
N SER A 239 3.75 -7.45 23.03
CA SER A 239 3.21 -6.21 22.46
C SER A 239 3.58 -6.00 20.97
N LEU A 240 4.56 -6.77 20.47
CA LEU A 240 5.04 -6.70 19.09
C LEU A 240 4.43 -7.76 18.15
N VAL A 241 3.47 -8.53 18.63
CA VAL A 241 2.75 -9.51 17.80
C VAL A 241 1.41 -8.93 17.37
N PHE A 242 1.07 -8.99 16.10
CA PHE A 242 -0.27 -8.65 15.64
C PHE A 242 -1.26 -9.67 16.24
N HIS A 243 -1.93 -9.29 17.32
CA HIS A 243 -2.94 -10.13 17.95
C HIS A 243 -4.20 -10.22 17.06
N ARG A 244 -4.77 -11.41 17.03
CA ARG A 244 -6.02 -11.73 16.35
C ARG A 244 -7.21 -11.00 16.98
#